data_5956f4154ab128953389978744ccbfbd
#
_entry.id   5956f4154ab128953389978744ccbfbd
#
_cell.length_a   1.000
_cell.length_b   1.000
_cell.length_c   1.000
_cell.angle_alpha   90.00
_cell.angle_beta   90.00
_cell.angle_gamma   90.00
#
_symmetry.space_group_name_H-M   'P 1'
#
loop_
_entity.id
_entity.type
_entity.pdbx_description
1 polymer ?
#
loop_
_entity_poly.entity_id
_entity_poly.type
_entity_poly.pdbx_seq_one_letter_code
_entity_poly.pdbx_strand_id
1 'polypeptide(L)'
;VRFKTLGDLTRPAPRKLKLAALPDQVTITDYARAKAFLVNELVRRVHHAAYEWYGFTLGERGNPAVIVDVGLPGNDENKENYTSISPERIASYQETLPSWLVINGWLHSHGALDHHDFSVVDKANQATVLDYVTSLLMVPVAQKEVIIEDLALRVMGEETVPATSPKAKGEGQASPASVTLLTDVPVGKARLLETVYGGFCYAIVIGDAGWTQQEIHYKSRGILTGETQMSRRQADLIVVKSGKFLTPSDQEALEEMVKERLRPVAYTLEKLERG
;
A
#
# COMPACT_ATOMS: atom_id res chain seq x y z
N VAL A 1 11.89 15.53 -38.16
CA VAL A 1 10.80 15.03 -39.05
C VAL A 1 9.87 16.21 -39.27
N ARG A 2 9.69 16.68 -40.53
CA ARG A 2 8.76 17.75 -40.87
C ARG A 2 7.47 17.14 -41.39
N PHE A 3 6.38 17.36 -40.69
CA PHE A 3 5.03 16.99 -41.14
C PHE A 3 4.47 18.14 -41.96
N LYS A 4 3.93 17.86 -43.15
CA LYS A 4 3.35 18.87 -44.05
C LYS A 4 1.86 19.09 -43.73
N THR A 5 1.19 18.08 -43.22
CA THR A 5 -0.22 18.11 -42.85
C THR A 5 -0.48 17.30 -41.60
N LEU A 6 -1.61 17.55 -40.93
CA LEU A 6 -2.07 16.71 -39.81
C LEU A 6 -2.31 15.24 -40.20
N GLY A 7 -2.59 14.97 -41.49
CA GLY A 7 -2.74 13.63 -42.04
C GLY A 7 -1.45 12.83 -42.09
N ASP A 8 -0.29 13.51 -42.08
CA ASP A 8 1.02 12.85 -42.05
C ASP A 8 1.41 12.35 -40.66
N LEU A 9 0.63 12.72 -39.63
CA LEU A 9 0.76 12.22 -38.29
C LEU A 9 0.06 10.85 -38.18
N THR A 10 0.81 9.79 -38.45
CA THR A 10 0.36 8.45 -38.11
C THR A 10 0.23 8.36 -36.59
N ARG A 11 -0.99 8.48 -36.08
CA ARG A 11 -1.26 8.22 -34.67
C ARG A 11 -1.04 6.72 -34.44
N PRO A 12 -0.07 6.31 -33.61
CA PRO A 12 -0.03 4.92 -33.17
C PRO A 12 -1.38 4.63 -32.52
N ALA A 13 -1.97 3.49 -32.86
CA ALA A 13 -3.21 3.06 -32.22
C ALA A 13 -3.02 3.09 -30.70
N PRO A 14 -3.93 3.74 -29.94
CA PRO A 14 -3.80 3.81 -28.51
C PRO A 14 -3.71 2.39 -27.96
N ARG A 15 -2.65 2.09 -27.21
CA ARG A 15 -2.51 0.81 -26.54
C ARG A 15 -3.68 0.66 -25.59
N LYS A 16 -4.47 -0.40 -25.76
CA LYS A 16 -5.53 -0.73 -24.82
C LYS A 16 -4.91 -1.02 -23.48
N LEU A 17 -5.16 -0.18 -22.51
CA LEU A 17 -4.72 -0.39 -21.14
C LEU A 17 -5.55 -1.53 -20.53
N LYS A 18 -4.87 -2.55 -20.00
CA LYS A 18 -5.56 -3.62 -19.26
C LYS A 18 -5.86 -3.09 -17.86
N LEU A 19 -7.14 -2.93 -17.56
CA LEU A 19 -7.59 -2.55 -16.23
C LEU A 19 -7.58 -3.80 -15.32
N ALA A 20 -7.10 -3.64 -14.10
CA ALA A 20 -7.11 -4.67 -13.07
C ALA A 20 -8.37 -4.54 -12.20
N ALA A 21 -8.92 -5.67 -11.79
CA ALA A 21 -9.90 -5.72 -10.72
C ALA A 21 -9.17 -5.80 -9.37
N LEU A 22 -9.56 -4.98 -8.41
CA LEU A 22 -9.11 -5.10 -7.04
C LEU A 22 -9.89 -6.23 -6.34
N PRO A 23 -9.28 -6.91 -5.33
CA PRO A 23 -9.94 -7.99 -4.62
C PRO A 23 -11.20 -7.48 -3.90
N ASP A 24 -12.22 -8.30 -3.87
CA ASP A 24 -13.48 -8.04 -3.19
C ASP A 24 -13.73 -8.95 -1.98
N GLN A 25 -12.82 -9.88 -1.75
CA GLN A 25 -12.78 -10.81 -0.62
C GLN A 25 -11.36 -10.86 -0.06
N VAL A 26 -11.23 -11.20 1.22
CA VAL A 26 -9.94 -11.45 1.84
C VAL A 26 -9.61 -12.93 1.66
N THR A 27 -8.65 -13.22 0.80
CA THR A 27 -8.20 -14.61 0.57
C THR A 27 -6.93 -14.88 1.35
N ILE A 28 -6.96 -15.89 2.22
CA ILE A 28 -5.82 -16.29 3.05
C ILE A 28 -5.55 -17.80 2.89
N THR A 29 -4.27 -18.17 2.85
CA THR A 29 -3.92 -19.59 2.88
C THR A 29 -4.15 -20.20 4.26
N ASP A 30 -4.46 -21.50 4.30
CA ASP A 30 -4.58 -22.27 5.53
C ASP A 30 -3.30 -22.20 6.37
N TYR A 31 -2.12 -22.19 5.75
CA TYR A 31 -0.83 -21.99 6.40
C TYR A 31 -0.73 -20.61 7.08
N ALA A 32 -1.00 -19.51 6.35
CA ALA A 32 -0.90 -18.17 6.89
C ALA A 32 -1.90 -17.95 8.05
N ARG A 33 -3.12 -18.48 7.89
CA ARG A 33 -4.14 -18.43 8.95
C ARG A 33 -3.69 -19.20 10.19
N ALA A 34 -3.21 -20.44 10.03
CA ALA A 34 -2.72 -21.25 11.14
C ALA A 34 -1.55 -20.57 11.86
N LYS A 35 -0.62 -19.95 11.10
CA LYS A 35 0.49 -19.20 11.66
C LYS A 35 0.03 -18.01 12.50
N ALA A 36 -0.95 -17.23 12.02
CA ALA A 36 -1.51 -16.10 12.77
C ALA A 36 -2.07 -16.52 14.15
N PHE A 37 -2.87 -17.58 14.17
CA PHE A 37 -3.42 -18.10 15.42
C PHE A 37 -2.36 -18.72 16.33
N LEU A 38 -1.35 -19.37 15.77
CA LEU A 38 -0.21 -19.88 16.53
C LEU A 38 0.56 -18.74 17.21
N VAL A 39 0.80 -17.61 16.51
CA VAL A 39 1.42 -16.42 17.13
C VAL A 39 0.60 -15.96 18.32
N ASN A 40 -0.73 -15.90 18.20
CA ASN A 40 -1.61 -15.48 19.29
C ASN A 40 -1.50 -16.43 20.51
N GLU A 41 -1.40 -17.73 20.27
CA GLU A 41 -1.17 -18.73 21.31
C GLU A 41 0.22 -18.58 21.94
N LEU A 42 1.27 -18.39 21.10
CA LEU A 42 2.64 -18.22 21.54
C LEU A 42 2.83 -16.98 22.41
N VAL A 43 2.19 -15.86 22.07
CA VAL A 43 2.25 -14.63 22.88
C VAL A 43 1.79 -14.92 24.31
N ARG A 44 0.66 -15.61 24.48
CA ARG A 44 0.18 -16.00 25.81
C ARG A 44 1.08 -16.98 26.52
N ARG A 45 1.60 -17.97 25.80
CA ARG A 45 2.50 -18.98 26.38
C ARG A 45 3.82 -18.39 26.85
N VAL A 46 4.43 -17.54 26.03
CA VAL A 46 5.75 -16.96 26.27
C VAL A 46 5.71 -15.87 27.34
N HIS A 47 4.69 -15.01 27.28
CA HIS A 47 4.61 -13.83 28.15
C HIS A 47 3.65 -14.00 29.34
N HIS A 48 2.98 -15.16 29.44
CA HIS A 48 1.98 -15.46 30.49
C HIS A 48 0.84 -14.46 30.61
N ALA A 49 0.57 -13.72 29.53
CA ALA A 49 -0.49 -12.75 29.42
C ALA A 49 -0.95 -12.59 27.96
N ALA A 50 -2.20 -12.19 27.76
CA ALA A 50 -2.74 -11.89 26.44
C ALA A 50 -2.46 -10.41 26.13
N TYR A 51 -1.51 -10.17 25.23
CA TYR A 51 -1.21 -8.84 24.73
C TYR A 51 -1.79 -8.65 23.34
N GLU A 52 -2.11 -7.41 23.01
CA GLU A 52 -2.31 -7.03 21.63
C GLU A 52 -0.96 -7.05 20.89
N TRP A 53 -0.94 -7.68 19.76
CA TRP A 53 0.21 -7.69 18.86
C TRP A 53 -0.24 -7.41 17.44
N TYR A 54 0.68 -6.94 16.60
CA TYR A 54 0.40 -6.80 15.19
C TYR A 54 1.48 -7.47 14.33
N GLY A 55 1.09 -7.85 13.14
CA GLY A 55 1.94 -8.36 12.09
C GLY A 55 1.48 -7.86 10.73
N PHE A 56 2.27 -8.09 9.71
CA PHE A 56 1.90 -7.80 8.34
C PHE A 56 1.42 -9.05 7.62
N THR A 57 0.33 -8.93 6.88
CA THR A 57 -0.05 -9.96 5.92
C THR A 57 0.81 -9.82 4.68
N LEU A 58 1.27 -10.96 4.16
CA LEU A 58 2.19 -11.02 3.04
C LEU A 58 1.55 -11.75 1.87
N GLY A 59 1.66 -11.17 0.67
CA GLY A 59 1.27 -11.77 -0.58
C GLY A 59 2.45 -11.98 -1.52
N GLU A 60 2.29 -12.81 -2.53
CA GLU A 60 3.27 -12.89 -3.60
C GLU A 60 3.15 -11.65 -4.49
N ARG A 61 4.27 -11.06 -4.88
CA ARG A 61 4.29 -9.87 -5.74
C ARG A 61 3.57 -10.08 -7.08
N GLY A 62 3.58 -11.31 -7.59
CA GLY A 62 2.84 -11.68 -8.80
C GLY A 62 1.33 -11.88 -8.58
N ASN A 63 0.90 -12.12 -7.34
CA ASN A 63 -0.50 -12.25 -6.95
C ASN A 63 -0.72 -11.74 -5.52
N PRO A 64 -0.68 -10.42 -5.30
CA PRO A 64 -0.78 -9.84 -3.98
C PRO A 64 -2.18 -9.98 -3.35
N ALA A 65 -3.18 -10.42 -4.10
CA ALA A 65 -4.54 -10.61 -3.60
C ALA A 65 -4.72 -11.84 -2.68
N VAL A 66 -3.70 -12.71 -2.58
CA VAL A 66 -3.74 -13.87 -1.68
C VAL A 66 -2.72 -13.67 -0.56
N ILE A 67 -3.18 -13.77 0.68
CA ILE A 67 -2.31 -13.78 1.85
C ILE A 67 -1.67 -15.17 1.96
N VAL A 68 -0.36 -15.24 1.75
CA VAL A 68 0.41 -16.51 1.74
C VAL A 68 1.21 -16.72 3.01
N ASP A 69 1.45 -15.64 3.76
CA ASP A 69 2.19 -15.69 5.03
C ASP A 69 1.81 -14.52 5.94
N VAL A 70 2.25 -14.60 7.19
CA VAL A 70 2.18 -13.51 8.19
C VAL A 70 3.57 -13.26 8.71
N GLY A 71 3.99 -12.00 8.64
CA GLY A 71 5.27 -11.54 9.10
C GLY A 71 5.18 -10.76 10.40
N LEU A 72 6.14 -10.94 11.28
CA LEU A 72 6.23 -10.23 12.55
C LEU A 72 7.34 -9.18 12.46
N PRO A 73 7.02 -7.88 12.37
CA PRO A 73 8.02 -6.83 12.52
C PRO A 73 8.52 -6.80 13.96
N GLY A 74 9.71 -6.26 14.19
CA GLY A 74 10.16 -5.94 15.54
C GLY A 74 9.30 -4.81 16.11
N ASN A 75 8.68 -5.04 17.24
CA ASN A 75 7.84 -4.04 17.92
C ASN A 75 8.64 -3.42 19.05
N ASP A 76 8.79 -2.10 19.08
CA ASP A 76 9.46 -1.41 20.18
C ASP A 76 8.54 -1.18 21.39
N GLU A 77 7.21 -1.18 21.16
CA GLU A 77 6.23 -0.92 22.21
C GLU A 77 4.96 -1.74 22.00
N ASN A 78 4.84 -2.88 22.65
CA ASN A 78 3.55 -3.55 22.83
C ASN A 78 2.94 -3.09 24.15
N LYS A 79 1.97 -2.21 24.10
CA LYS A 79 1.13 -1.88 25.26
C LYS A 79 -0.11 -2.76 25.25
N GLU A 80 -0.69 -3.03 26.41
CA GLU A 80 -1.90 -3.87 26.52
C GLU A 80 -3.05 -3.42 25.60
N ASN A 81 -3.08 -2.13 25.23
CA ASN A 81 -4.17 -1.51 24.47
C ASN A 81 -3.68 -0.58 23.35
N TYR A 82 -2.42 -0.64 22.92
CA TYR A 82 -1.94 0.34 21.94
C TYR A 82 -0.67 -0.09 21.22
N THR A 83 -0.75 -0.15 19.90
CA THR A 83 0.41 -0.26 19.02
C THR A 83 0.31 0.82 17.93
N SER A 84 1.39 1.60 17.74
CA SER A 84 1.48 2.54 16.61
C SER A 84 2.43 2.00 15.56
N ILE A 85 2.06 2.17 14.30
CA ILE A 85 2.86 1.76 13.15
C ILE A 85 3.38 3.02 12.44
N SER A 86 4.70 3.11 12.22
CA SER A 86 5.28 4.17 11.41
C SER A 86 5.58 3.70 9.98
N PRO A 87 5.52 4.59 8.97
CA PRO A 87 5.89 4.25 7.60
C PRO A 87 7.32 3.72 7.47
N GLU A 88 8.25 4.25 8.27
CA GLU A 88 9.66 3.85 8.27
C GLU A 88 9.84 2.41 8.71
N ARG A 89 9.06 1.95 9.69
CA ARG A 89 9.07 0.56 10.16
C ARG A 89 8.49 -0.39 9.12
N ILE A 90 7.41 0.03 8.46
CA ILE A 90 6.83 -0.78 7.37
C ILE A 90 7.87 -0.93 6.26
N ALA A 91 8.55 0.17 5.89
CA ALA A 91 9.58 0.16 4.86
C ALA A 91 10.75 -0.74 5.24
N SER A 92 11.30 -0.57 6.45
CA SER A 92 12.41 -1.38 6.95
C SER A 92 12.06 -2.87 7.00
N TYR A 93 10.82 -3.20 7.41
CA TYR A 93 10.37 -4.59 7.39
C TYR A 93 10.25 -5.13 5.97
N GLN A 94 9.69 -4.35 5.03
CA GLN A 94 9.59 -4.76 3.63
C GLN A 94 10.97 -5.04 3.01
N GLU A 95 12.01 -4.30 3.40
CA GLU A 95 13.38 -4.52 2.93
C GLU A 95 13.98 -5.85 3.41
N THR A 96 13.49 -6.40 4.52
CA THR A 96 13.93 -7.72 5.02
C THR A 96 13.26 -8.88 4.29
N LEU A 97 12.19 -8.63 3.54
CA LEU A 97 11.45 -9.68 2.86
C LEU A 97 12.14 -10.14 1.58
N PRO A 98 12.02 -11.42 1.23
CA PRO A 98 12.39 -11.89 -0.10
C PRO A 98 11.72 -11.07 -1.21
N SER A 99 12.42 -10.84 -2.32
CA SER A 99 11.94 -9.95 -3.40
C SER A 99 10.61 -10.38 -4.04
N TRP A 100 10.23 -11.64 -3.90
CA TRP A 100 8.97 -12.17 -4.40
C TRP A 100 7.78 -11.98 -3.44
N LEU A 101 8.04 -11.57 -2.18
CA LEU A 101 7.00 -11.21 -1.22
C LEU A 101 6.78 -9.70 -1.15
N VAL A 102 5.57 -9.32 -0.78
CA VAL A 102 5.17 -7.95 -0.56
C VAL A 102 4.14 -7.89 0.58
N ILE A 103 4.22 -6.84 1.38
CA ILE A 103 3.16 -6.53 2.36
C ILE A 103 1.89 -6.19 1.58
N ASN A 104 0.79 -6.88 1.87
CA ASN A 104 -0.53 -6.62 1.28
C ASN A 104 -1.59 -6.22 2.31
N GLY A 105 -1.19 -6.10 3.58
CA GLY A 105 -2.06 -5.67 4.66
C GLY A 105 -1.42 -5.84 6.02
N TRP A 106 -2.23 -5.67 7.04
CA TRP A 106 -1.83 -5.90 8.41
C TRP A 106 -2.85 -6.75 9.18
N LEU A 107 -2.37 -7.38 10.21
CA LEU A 107 -3.15 -8.22 11.10
C LEU A 107 -2.78 -7.86 12.52
N HIS A 108 -3.78 -7.74 13.41
CA HIS A 108 -3.54 -7.58 14.83
C HIS A 108 -4.48 -8.46 15.65
N SER A 109 -4.10 -8.67 16.89
CA SER A 109 -4.87 -9.45 17.86
C SER A 109 -5.44 -8.51 18.90
N HIS A 110 -6.68 -8.75 19.30
CA HIS A 110 -7.27 -8.10 20.47
C HIS A 110 -7.02 -8.87 21.78
N GLY A 111 -6.12 -9.86 21.75
CA GLY A 111 -5.80 -10.67 22.92
C GLY A 111 -7.06 -11.30 23.54
N ALA A 112 -7.26 -11.08 24.83
CA ALA A 112 -8.42 -11.59 25.56
C ALA A 112 -9.65 -10.67 25.50
N LEU A 113 -9.60 -9.56 24.78
CA LEU A 113 -10.74 -8.65 24.67
C LEU A 113 -11.83 -9.25 23.79
N ASP A 114 -13.06 -9.23 24.29
CA ASP A 114 -14.26 -9.62 23.53
C ASP A 114 -14.78 -8.45 22.69
N HIS A 115 -13.85 -7.79 22.00
CA HIS A 115 -14.15 -6.67 21.11
C HIS A 115 -13.80 -7.06 19.67
N HIS A 116 -14.82 -7.21 18.84
CA HIS A 116 -14.66 -7.73 17.49
C HIS A 116 -14.46 -6.63 16.43
N ASP A 117 -14.66 -5.35 16.79
CA ASP A 117 -14.54 -4.24 15.85
C ASP A 117 -13.17 -3.56 15.92
N PHE A 118 -12.83 -2.86 14.85
CA PHE A 118 -11.63 -2.03 14.79
C PHE A 118 -11.79 -0.76 15.65
N SER A 119 -10.88 -0.53 16.57
CA SER A 119 -10.81 0.67 17.40
C SER A 119 -10.46 1.94 16.57
N VAL A 120 -10.52 3.10 17.21
CA VAL A 120 -10.09 4.36 16.56
C VAL A 120 -8.59 4.34 16.24
N VAL A 121 -7.79 3.73 17.11
CA VAL A 121 -6.35 3.60 16.93
C VAL A 121 -6.04 2.65 15.78
N ASP A 122 -6.75 1.53 15.67
CA ASP A 122 -6.63 0.60 14.57
C ASP A 122 -6.89 1.29 13.24
N LYS A 123 -7.92 2.13 13.17
CA LYS A 123 -8.25 2.89 11.96
C LYS A 123 -7.13 3.84 11.54
N ALA A 124 -6.43 4.47 12.49
CA ALA A 124 -5.27 5.31 12.21
C ALA A 124 -4.08 4.49 11.69
N ASN A 125 -3.78 3.35 12.32
CA ASN A 125 -2.76 2.41 11.87
C ASN A 125 -3.08 1.87 10.47
N GLN A 126 -4.33 1.49 10.23
CA GLN A 126 -4.81 1.03 8.91
C GLN A 126 -4.54 2.07 7.81
N ALA A 127 -4.80 3.35 8.09
CA ALA A 127 -4.55 4.42 7.12
C ALA A 127 -3.06 4.51 6.76
N THR A 128 -2.17 4.40 7.76
CA THR A 128 -0.71 4.41 7.54
C THR A 128 -0.26 3.21 6.70
N VAL A 129 -0.74 2.01 7.04
CA VAL A 129 -0.41 0.79 6.27
C VAL A 129 -1.00 0.86 4.86
N LEU A 130 -2.24 1.35 4.70
CA LEU A 130 -2.86 1.54 3.40
C LEU A 130 -2.03 2.45 2.49
N ASP A 131 -1.58 3.58 3.01
CA ASP A 131 -0.77 4.54 2.25
C ASP A 131 0.53 3.91 1.75
N TYR A 132 1.20 3.16 2.62
CA TYR A 132 2.42 2.46 2.25
C TYR A 132 2.17 1.35 1.23
N VAL A 133 1.24 0.43 1.51
CA VAL A 133 0.96 -0.73 0.66
C VAL A 133 0.48 -0.29 -0.71
N THR A 134 -0.42 0.69 -0.79
CA THR A 134 -0.91 1.18 -2.07
C THR A 134 0.18 1.87 -2.89
N SER A 135 1.20 2.48 -2.26
CA SER A 135 2.36 3.02 -3.00
C SER A 135 3.14 1.94 -3.76
N LEU A 136 3.10 0.69 -3.28
CA LEU A 136 3.78 -0.45 -3.88
C LEU A 136 2.91 -1.25 -4.85
N LEU A 137 1.59 -1.27 -4.64
CA LEU A 137 0.66 -2.18 -5.31
C LEU A 137 -0.37 -1.47 -6.20
N MET A 138 -0.13 -0.21 -6.56
CA MET A 138 -1.05 0.51 -7.44
C MET A 138 -1.03 -0.05 -8.87
N VAL A 139 -2.21 -0.37 -9.36
CA VAL A 139 -2.45 -0.84 -10.73
C VAL A 139 -3.52 0.01 -11.41
N PRO A 140 -3.55 0.09 -12.75
CA PRO A 140 -4.62 0.81 -13.44
C PRO A 140 -5.96 0.08 -13.22
N VAL A 141 -6.94 0.77 -12.63
CA VAL A 141 -8.25 0.20 -12.27
C VAL A 141 -9.40 0.81 -13.04
N ALA A 142 -9.25 2.04 -13.53
CA ALA A 142 -10.29 2.72 -14.30
C ALA A 142 -9.69 3.73 -15.27
N GLN A 143 -10.52 4.17 -16.20
CA GLN A 143 -10.27 5.35 -17.02
C GLN A 143 -11.49 6.26 -16.90
N LYS A 144 -11.26 7.55 -16.72
CA LYS A 144 -12.32 8.56 -16.69
C LYS A 144 -11.99 9.72 -17.62
N GLU A 145 -13.01 10.33 -18.19
CA GLU A 145 -12.87 11.55 -18.96
C GLU A 145 -12.71 12.74 -18.00
N VAL A 146 -11.72 13.57 -18.26
CA VAL A 146 -11.45 14.81 -17.52
C VAL A 146 -11.48 15.97 -18.48
N ILE A 147 -12.18 17.02 -18.10
CA ILE A 147 -12.21 18.27 -18.85
C ILE A 147 -11.20 19.20 -18.20
N ILE A 148 -10.21 19.65 -19.00
CA ILE A 148 -9.24 20.65 -18.57
C ILE A 148 -9.57 21.95 -19.31
N GLU A 149 -9.75 23.01 -18.55
CA GLU A 149 -9.92 24.37 -19.06
C GLU A 149 -8.58 25.07 -19.10
N ASP A 150 -8.37 25.97 -20.04
CA ASP A 150 -7.14 26.75 -20.23
C ASP A 150 -5.85 25.89 -20.31
N LEU A 151 -5.91 24.87 -21.18
CA LEU A 151 -4.79 23.96 -21.35
C LEU A 151 -3.56 24.65 -21.92
N ALA A 152 -2.52 24.85 -21.09
CA ALA A 152 -1.19 25.25 -21.51
C ALA A 152 -0.25 24.03 -21.57
N LEU A 153 0.15 23.62 -22.76
CA LEU A 153 1.15 22.57 -22.96
C LEU A 153 2.55 23.18 -23.00
N ARG A 154 3.41 22.79 -22.06
CA ARG A 154 4.85 23.08 -22.12
C ARG A 154 5.60 21.77 -22.38
N VAL A 155 6.31 21.73 -23.51
CA VAL A 155 7.25 20.64 -23.77
C VAL A 155 8.62 21.10 -23.28
N MET A 156 9.14 20.46 -22.26
CA MET A 156 10.52 20.66 -21.80
C MET A 156 11.40 19.77 -22.68
N GLY A 157 12.12 20.37 -23.61
CA GLY A 157 13.13 19.70 -24.41
C GLY A 157 14.44 20.50 -24.33
N GLU A 158 15.58 19.83 -24.37
CA GLU A 158 16.83 20.51 -24.64
C GLU A 158 16.77 21.06 -26.07
N GLU A 159 16.58 22.37 -26.22
CA GLU A 159 16.87 23.02 -27.47
C GLU A 159 18.40 23.06 -27.64
N THR A 160 18.93 22.22 -28.51
CA THR A 160 20.18 22.51 -29.17
C THR A 160 19.92 23.68 -30.10
N VAL A 161 20.11 24.89 -29.61
CA VAL A 161 20.12 26.10 -30.43
C VAL A 161 21.24 25.96 -31.44
N PRO A 162 20.97 26.00 -32.76
CA PRO A 162 22.06 26.05 -33.74
C PRO A 162 22.85 27.36 -33.49
N ALA A 163 24.17 27.21 -33.32
CA ALA A 163 25.09 28.28 -33.00
C ALA A 163 25.27 29.24 -34.19
N THR A 164 24.25 30.03 -34.52
CA THR A 164 24.36 31.16 -35.47
C THR A 164 23.48 32.32 -35.03
N SER A 165 23.82 32.89 -33.88
CA SER A 165 23.47 34.29 -33.57
C SER A 165 24.48 34.85 -32.57
N PRO A 166 25.20 35.94 -32.94
CA PRO A 166 26.18 36.56 -32.06
C PRO A 166 25.48 37.44 -31.02
N LYS A 167 25.86 37.18 -29.75
CA LYS A 167 25.68 38.09 -28.61
C LYS A 167 24.32 38.16 -27.94
N ALA A 168 24.17 37.34 -26.88
CA ALA A 168 23.66 37.86 -25.62
C ALA A 168 24.43 37.17 -24.50
N LYS A 169 25.31 37.91 -23.83
CA LYS A 169 25.89 37.54 -22.54
C LYS A 169 24.76 37.72 -21.48
N GLY A 170 24.35 36.64 -20.90
CA GLY A 170 23.38 36.67 -19.79
C GLY A 170 22.91 35.25 -19.50
N GLU A 171 23.30 34.76 -18.35
CA GLU A 171 22.87 33.60 -17.57
C GLU A 171 21.86 32.64 -18.22
N GLY A 172 22.28 31.39 -18.38
CA GLY A 172 21.55 30.31 -19.00
C GLY A 172 20.24 29.94 -18.30
N GLN A 173 19.15 30.59 -18.68
CA GLN A 173 17.82 30.05 -18.52
C GLN A 173 17.48 29.29 -19.79
N ALA A 174 17.36 27.97 -19.70
CA ALA A 174 16.82 27.15 -20.78
C ALA A 174 15.42 27.70 -21.10
N SER A 175 15.25 28.23 -22.32
CA SER A 175 13.94 28.65 -22.80
C SER A 175 13.05 27.41 -22.89
N PRO A 176 11.86 27.43 -22.27
CA PRO A 176 10.95 26.32 -22.44
C PRO A 176 10.57 26.16 -23.90
N ALA A 177 10.77 24.98 -24.47
CA ALA A 177 10.31 24.68 -25.80
C ALA A 177 8.80 24.93 -25.89
N SER A 178 8.36 25.90 -26.68
CA SER A 178 6.95 26.16 -26.90
C SER A 178 6.44 25.19 -27.94
N VAL A 179 5.40 24.40 -27.59
CA VAL A 179 4.60 23.68 -28.59
C VAL A 179 3.65 24.68 -29.23
N THR A 180 3.90 25.04 -30.49
CA THR A 180 2.89 25.74 -31.27
C THR A 180 1.80 24.76 -31.63
N LEU A 181 0.63 24.91 -31.03
CA LEU A 181 -0.57 24.20 -31.47
C LEU A 181 -0.84 24.62 -32.92
N LEU A 182 -1.11 23.63 -33.79
CA LEU A 182 -1.41 23.85 -35.22
C LEU A 182 -2.78 24.50 -35.43
N THR A 183 -3.23 25.34 -34.51
CA THR A 183 -4.50 26.04 -34.54
C THR A 183 -4.30 27.46 -34.03
N ASP A 184 -4.81 28.43 -34.78
CA ASP A 184 -4.81 29.84 -34.39
C ASP A 184 -5.87 30.15 -33.30
N VAL A 185 -6.65 29.17 -32.93
CA VAL A 185 -7.67 29.30 -31.90
C VAL A 185 -7.14 28.72 -30.59
N PRO A 186 -7.11 29.50 -29.50
CA PRO A 186 -6.74 28.99 -28.20
C PRO A 186 -7.63 27.81 -27.79
N VAL A 187 -7.05 26.71 -27.33
CA VAL A 187 -7.79 25.57 -26.83
C VAL A 187 -8.27 25.87 -25.43
N GLY A 188 -9.48 26.47 -25.29
CA GLY A 188 -10.06 26.79 -24.00
C GLY A 188 -10.52 25.57 -23.21
N LYS A 189 -10.82 24.45 -23.88
CA LYS A 189 -11.23 23.18 -23.24
C LYS A 189 -10.66 22.00 -23.97
N ALA A 190 -10.07 21.06 -23.22
CA ALA A 190 -9.61 19.78 -23.73
C ALA A 190 -10.29 18.64 -22.95
N ARG A 191 -10.72 17.58 -23.68
CA ARG A 191 -11.14 16.33 -23.06
C ARG A 191 -9.98 15.36 -23.10
N LEU A 192 -9.57 14.91 -21.93
CA LEU A 192 -8.48 13.97 -21.76
C LEU A 192 -9.01 12.69 -21.09
N LEU A 193 -8.44 11.57 -21.48
CA LEU A 193 -8.74 10.30 -20.82
C LEU A 193 -7.69 10.07 -19.72
N GLU A 194 -8.13 10.24 -18.48
CA GLU A 194 -7.29 10.01 -17.31
C GLU A 194 -7.29 8.54 -16.92
N THR A 195 -6.13 7.98 -16.64
CA THR A 195 -6.02 6.68 -16.01
C THR A 195 -6.04 6.85 -14.49
N VAL A 196 -6.91 6.10 -13.84
CA VAL A 196 -7.00 6.01 -12.38
C VAL A 196 -6.25 4.76 -11.94
N TYR A 197 -5.26 4.96 -11.07
CA TYR A 197 -4.55 3.87 -10.42
C TYR A 197 -5.18 3.61 -9.06
N GLY A 198 -5.34 2.34 -8.73
CA GLY A 198 -5.90 1.89 -7.46
C GLY A 198 -5.05 0.80 -6.83
N GLY A 199 -5.10 0.74 -5.51
CA GLY A 199 -4.51 -0.31 -4.71
C GLY A 199 -5.42 -0.67 -3.56
N PHE A 200 -5.07 -1.71 -2.84
CA PHE A 200 -5.84 -2.21 -1.70
C PHE A 200 -4.89 -2.59 -0.55
N CYS A 201 -5.45 -2.70 0.64
CA CYS A 201 -4.78 -3.17 1.84
C CYS A 201 -5.77 -3.98 2.67
N TYR A 202 -5.37 -5.17 3.08
CA TYR A 202 -6.15 -5.95 4.02
C TYR A 202 -5.96 -5.46 5.45
N ALA A 203 -7.04 -5.47 6.23
CA ALA A 203 -7.03 -5.25 7.66
C ALA A 203 -7.76 -6.42 8.33
N ILE A 204 -7.08 -7.12 9.23
CA ILE A 204 -7.61 -8.31 9.89
C ILE A 204 -7.39 -8.18 11.39
N VAL A 205 -8.46 -8.39 12.15
CA VAL A 205 -8.41 -8.60 13.60
C VAL A 205 -8.66 -10.07 13.89
N ILE A 206 -7.90 -10.64 14.81
CA ILE A 206 -8.10 -11.99 15.31
C ILE A 206 -8.29 -11.98 16.82
N GLY A 207 -9.06 -12.92 17.32
CA GLY A 207 -9.26 -13.12 18.76
C GLY A 207 -9.02 -14.55 19.20
N ASP A 208 -8.98 -14.72 20.51
CA ASP A 208 -8.61 -15.96 21.18
C ASP A 208 -9.52 -17.16 20.86
N ALA A 209 -10.80 -16.91 20.66
CA ALA A 209 -11.76 -17.97 20.34
C ALA A 209 -11.76 -18.38 18.85
N GLY A 210 -10.75 -17.97 18.09
CA GLY A 210 -10.62 -18.31 16.67
C GLY A 210 -11.48 -17.46 15.73
N TRP A 211 -12.11 -16.39 16.24
CA TRP A 211 -12.86 -15.46 15.43
C TRP A 211 -11.92 -14.51 14.65
N THR A 212 -12.42 -14.00 13.56
CA THR A 212 -11.75 -12.99 12.75
C THR A 212 -12.74 -11.92 12.30
N GLN A 213 -12.30 -10.68 12.25
CA GLN A 213 -12.99 -9.58 11.60
C GLN A 213 -12.06 -8.99 10.56
N GLN A 214 -12.56 -8.72 9.36
CA GLN A 214 -11.73 -8.24 8.29
C GLN A 214 -12.40 -7.17 7.45
N GLU A 215 -11.58 -6.25 6.96
CA GLU A 215 -11.94 -5.21 6.02
C GLU A 215 -10.94 -5.16 4.87
N ILE A 216 -11.39 -4.68 3.71
CA ILE A 216 -10.52 -4.28 2.61
C ILE A 216 -10.59 -2.77 2.49
N HIS A 217 -9.43 -2.14 2.55
CA HIS A 217 -9.26 -0.71 2.33
C HIS A 217 -8.74 -0.48 0.91
N TYR A 218 -9.31 0.50 0.23
CA TYR A 218 -8.94 0.85 -1.13
C TYR A 218 -8.50 2.30 -1.17
N LYS A 219 -7.49 2.55 -2.00
CA LYS A 219 -7.04 3.89 -2.35
C LYS A 219 -6.87 3.97 -3.85
N SER A 220 -7.42 5.01 -4.46
CA SER A 220 -7.21 5.27 -5.88
C SER A 220 -6.80 6.72 -6.12
N ARG A 221 -6.07 6.94 -7.22
CA ARG A 221 -5.58 8.26 -7.60
C ARG A 221 -5.60 8.44 -9.11
N GLY A 222 -6.12 9.55 -9.56
CA GLY A 222 -6.02 10.01 -10.95
C GLY A 222 -4.62 10.56 -11.25
N ILE A 223 -4.07 10.20 -12.41
CA ILE A 223 -2.71 10.67 -12.80
C ILE A 223 -2.70 12.15 -13.13
N LEU A 224 -3.73 12.65 -13.82
CA LEU A 224 -3.78 14.03 -14.30
C LEU A 224 -4.30 14.97 -13.23
N THR A 225 -5.38 14.60 -12.58
CA THR A 225 -6.03 15.44 -11.56
C THR A 225 -5.37 15.35 -10.20
N GLY A 226 -4.66 14.25 -9.91
CA GLY A 226 -4.16 13.95 -8.58
C GLY A 226 -5.26 13.63 -7.55
N GLU A 227 -6.53 13.63 -7.98
CA GLU A 227 -7.67 13.35 -7.11
C GLU A 227 -7.52 11.97 -6.48
N THR A 228 -7.55 11.92 -5.15
CA THR A 228 -7.41 10.70 -4.39
C THR A 228 -8.76 10.35 -3.75
N GLN A 229 -9.15 9.09 -3.87
CA GLN A 229 -10.34 8.54 -3.24
C GLN A 229 -9.95 7.36 -2.37
N MET A 230 -10.53 7.30 -1.19
CA MET A 230 -10.37 6.20 -0.25
C MET A 230 -11.74 5.63 0.09
N SER A 231 -11.82 4.31 0.19
CA SER A 231 -13.01 3.60 0.65
C SER A 231 -12.62 2.36 1.42
N ARG A 232 -13.55 1.83 2.20
CA ARG A 232 -13.37 0.57 2.92
C ARG A 232 -14.67 -0.21 2.90
N ARG A 233 -14.56 -1.51 3.03
CA ARG A 233 -15.72 -2.37 3.22
C ARG A 233 -15.35 -3.60 4.02
N GLN A 234 -16.30 -4.12 4.77
CA GLN A 234 -16.23 -5.47 5.31
C GLN A 234 -16.22 -6.49 4.16
N ALA A 235 -15.49 -7.56 4.33
CA ALA A 235 -15.34 -8.59 3.33
C ALA A 235 -15.33 -9.98 3.98
N ASP A 236 -15.72 -10.99 3.21
CA ASP A 236 -15.64 -12.37 3.65
C ASP A 236 -14.19 -12.86 3.65
N LEU A 237 -13.86 -13.75 4.61
CA LEU A 237 -12.58 -14.43 4.67
C LEU A 237 -12.67 -15.78 3.98
N ILE A 238 -11.94 -15.93 2.88
CA ILE A 238 -11.84 -17.19 2.13
C ILE A 238 -10.52 -17.86 2.46
N VAL A 239 -10.59 -19.08 2.99
CA VAL A 239 -9.40 -19.89 3.27
C VAL A 239 -9.13 -20.85 2.11
N VAL A 240 -7.93 -20.73 1.54
CA VAL A 240 -7.48 -21.61 0.44
C VAL A 240 -6.35 -22.52 0.90
N LYS A 241 -6.25 -23.70 0.30
CA LYS A 241 -5.18 -24.65 0.61
C LYS A 241 -3.86 -24.21 -0.01
N SER A 242 -2.82 -24.15 0.81
CA SER A 242 -1.45 -23.82 0.38
C SER A 242 -0.61 -25.05 0.04
N GLY A 243 -0.98 -26.22 0.56
CA GLY A 243 -0.12 -27.39 0.56
C GLY A 243 1.08 -27.29 1.53
N LYS A 244 1.19 -26.22 2.29
CA LYS A 244 2.21 -26.02 3.34
C LYS A 244 1.62 -26.33 4.71
N PHE A 245 2.47 -26.81 5.61
CA PHE A 245 2.12 -27.10 7.01
C PHE A 245 3.16 -26.46 7.93
N LEU A 246 2.73 -26.03 9.10
CA LEU A 246 3.65 -25.60 10.15
C LEU A 246 4.36 -26.81 10.73
N THR A 247 5.65 -26.89 10.51
CA THR A 247 6.50 -27.96 11.08
C THR A 247 6.87 -27.63 12.54
N PRO A 248 7.30 -28.61 13.35
CA PRO A 248 7.83 -28.30 14.68
C PRO A 248 8.98 -27.28 14.67
N SER A 249 9.85 -27.33 13.67
CA SER A 249 10.94 -26.34 13.52
C SER A 249 10.41 -24.94 13.21
N ASP A 250 9.31 -24.81 12.41
CA ASP A 250 8.68 -23.52 12.16
C ASP A 250 8.05 -22.96 13.45
N GLN A 251 7.48 -23.83 14.28
CA GLN A 251 6.90 -23.42 15.57
C GLN A 251 7.96 -22.94 16.56
N GLU A 252 9.10 -23.64 16.65
CA GLU A 252 10.24 -23.22 17.47
C GLU A 252 10.81 -21.87 17.00
N ALA A 253 11.03 -21.72 15.70
CA ALA A 253 11.49 -20.45 15.12
C ALA A 253 10.51 -19.30 15.37
N LEU A 254 9.21 -19.59 15.28
CA LEU A 254 8.16 -18.61 15.54
C LEU A 254 8.10 -18.23 17.04
N GLU A 255 8.32 -19.18 17.94
CA GLU A 255 8.39 -18.92 19.38
C GLU A 255 9.58 -17.99 19.72
N GLU A 256 10.74 -18.22 19.14
CA GLU A 256 11.88 -17.31 19.32
C GLU A 256 11.60 -15.92 18.76
N MET A 257 10.96 -15.83 17.58
CA MET A 257 10.53 -14.52 17.04
C MET A 257 9.56 -13.80 17.97
N VAL A 258 8.60 -14.51 18.58
CA VAL A 258 7.67 -13.92 19.56
C VAL A 258 8.44 -13.40 20.79
N LYS A 259 9.37 -14.18 21.34
CA LYS A 259 10.21 -13.76 22.47
C LYS A 259 11.02 -12.51 22.18
N GLU A 260 11.57 -12.39 20.97
CA GLU A 260 12.44 -11.29 20.60
C GLU A 260 11.65 -10.04 20.20
N ARG A 261 10.58 -10.21 19.40
CA ARG A 261 9.94 -9.11 18.68
C ARG A 261 8.64 -8.60 19.30
N LEU A 262 7.95 -9.45 20.09
CA LEU A 262 6.66 -9.11 20.68
C LEU A 262 6.79 -8.93 22.21
N ARG A 263 7.85 -8.27 22.67
CA ARG A 263 8.07 -8.04 24.11
C ARG A 263 7.04 -7.06 24.65
N PRO A 264 6.37 -7.40 25.78
CA PRO A 264 5.51 -6.45 26.46
C PRO A 264 6.35 -5.29 27.01
N VAL A 265 5.82 -4.08 26.93
CA VAL A 265 6.41 -2.95 27.65
C VAL A 265 6.14 -3.17 29.14
N ALA A 266 7.18 -3.41 29.92
CA ALA A 266 7.06 -3.40 31.37
C ALA A 266 6.61 -1.99 31.79
N TYR A 267 5.40 -1.88 32.35
CA TYR A 267 5.01 -0.67 33.09
C TYR A 267 5.92 -0.60 34.33
N THR A 268 6.91 0.24 34.27
CA THR A 268 7.58 0.65 35.49
C THR A 268 6.61 1.49 36.28
N LEU A 269 6.16 0.98 37.43
CA LEU A 269 5.29 1.65 38.40
C LEU A 269 5.82 3.02 38.87
N GLU A 270 7.05 3.37 38.53
CA GLU A 270 7.70 4.65 38.86
C GLU A 270 7.07 5.89 38.19
N LYS A 271 6.20 5.76 37.21
CA LYS A 271 5.51 6.92 36.59
C LYS A 271 4.18 7.29 37.21
N LEU A 272 3.63 6.46 38.09
CA LEU A 272 2.34 6.75 38.77
C LEU A 272 2.49 7.54 40.08
N GLU A 273 3.70 7.71 40.59
CA GLU A 273 3.92 8.46 41.85
C GLU A 273 4.28 9.94 41.65
N ARG A 274 4.26 10.46 40.42
CA ARG A 274 4.56 11.89 40.09
C ARG A 274 3.45 12.56 39.28
N GLY A 275 2.21 12.26 39.57
CA GLY A 275 1.05 12.96 39.01
C GLY A 275 0.23 13.64 40.10
#